data_314e00f105322d4ea3f0a289827e6674
#
_entry.id   314e00f105322d4ea3f0a289827e6674
#
_cell.length_a   1.000
_cell.length_b   1.000
_cell.length_c   1.000
_cell.angle_alpha   90.00
_cell.angle_beta   90.00
_cell.angle_gamma   90.00
#
_symmetry.space_group_name_H-M   'P 1'
#
loop_
_entity.id
_entity.type
_entity.pdbx_description
1 polymer ?
#
loop_
_entity_poly.entity_id
_entity_poly.type
_entity_poly.pdbx_seq_one_letter_code
_entity_poly.pdbx_strand_id
1 'polypeptide(L)'
;MDTADRLARTPGVQKVPSPRLDLFIRKAFLAPDECAALVALIDARRRPSTLADDSGDGLFRTSETCDLDSREAAVAAVEARIAAFTGLDPRHGEPVQGQRYAEGQEFKAHTDYFEPGGGDFARYCTVSGQRTWTVMIYLNEPAAGGATRFKTIAKTVQPETGKLLAWNNLRADGRPNVNTLHHGMKVRRGTKYIITKWYRERPWG
;
A
#
# COMPACT_ATOMS: atom_id res chain seq x y z
N MET A 1 5.56 19.30 -11.42
CA MET A 1 4.20 18.68 -11.55
C MET A 1 4.04 17.80 -10.31
N ASP A 2 3.01 18.05 -9.54
CA ASP A 2 2.66 17.24 -8.36
C ASP A 2 2.26 15.81 -8.79
N THR A 3 2.47 14.84 -7.90
CA THR A 3 2.15 13.42 -8.14
C THR A 3 0.65 13.22 -8.47
N ALA A 4 -0.25 13.90 -7.76
CA ALA A 4 -1.69 13.82 -8.04
C ALA A 4 -2.04 14.32 -9.46
N ASP A 5 -1.47 15.44 -9.88
CA ASP A 5 -1.63 15.98 -11.23
C ASP A 5 -1.07 15.03 -12.30
N ARG A 6 0.10 14.44 -12.03
CA ARG A 6 0.73 13.46 -12.91
C ARG A 6 -0.17 12.24 -13.12
N LEU A 7 -0.65 11.64 -12.03
CA LEU A 7 -1.51 10.47 -12.07
C LEU A 7 -2.85 10.77 -12.74
N ALA A 8 -3.46 11.93 -12.47
CA ALA A 8 -4.72 12.33 -13.07
C ALA A 8 -4.65 12.47 -14.60
N ARG A 9 -3.47 12.81 -15.14
CA ARG A 9 -3.24 12.99 -16.60
C ARG A 9 -2.70 11.73 -17.28
N THR A 10 -2.32 10.69 -16.50
CA THR A 10 -1.76 9.47 -17.07
C THR A 10 -2.84 8.62 -17.73
N PRO A 11 -2.72 8.28 -19.03
CA PRO A 11 -3.70 7.45 -19.71
C PRO A 11 -3.96 6.13 -19.00
N GLY A 12 -5.23 5.75 -18.89
CA GLY A 12 -5.66 4.51 -18.26
C GLY A 12 -5.62 4.53 -16.73
N VAL A 13 -5.32 5.65 -16.10
CA VAL A 13 -5.49 5.86 -14.65
C VAL A 13 -6.89 6.41 -14.40
N GLN A 14 -7.59 5.80 -13.46
CA GLN A 14 -8.88 6.25 -12.97
C GLN A 14 -8.70 6.99 -11.65
N LYS A 15 -8.96 8.29 -11.62
CA LYS A 15 -9.13 9.02 -10.35
C LYS A 15 -10.51 8.71 -9.77
N VAL A 16 -10.57 8.31 -8.51
CA VAL A 16 -11.85 8.14 -7.80
C VAL A 16 -12.47 9.52 -7.58
N PRO A 17 -13.74 9.74 -7.97
CA PRO A 17 -14.39 11.05 -7.86
C PRO A 17 -14.72 11.37 -6.40
N SER A 18 -13.76 11.93 -5.67
CA SER A 18 -13.90 12.37 -4.28
C SER A 18 -13.07 13.64 -4.06
N PRO A 19 -13.65 14.71 -3.50
CA PRO A 19 -12.89 15.89 -3.09
C PRO A 19 -12.12 15.67 -1.79
N ARG A 20 -12.34 14.53 -1.11
CA ARG A 20 -11.79 14.25 0.23
C ARG A 20 -10.46 13.49 0.18
N LEU A 21 -10.20 12.77 -0.92
CA LEU A 21 -9.05 11.88 -1.06
C LEU A 21 -8.60 11.78 -2.50
N ASP A 22 -7.32 12.03 -2.75
CA ASP A 22 -6.67 11.68 -4.00
C ASP A 22 -6.39 10.18 -4.00
N LEU A 23 -7.26 9.44 -4.66
CA LEU A 23 -7.15 7.99 -4.84
C LEU A 23 -7.20 7.64 -6.33
N PHE A 24 -6.15 6.97 -6.79
CA PHE A 24 -5.95 6.58 -8.18
C PHE A 24 -5.91 5.08 -8.32
N ILE A 25 -6.48 4.56 -9.41
CA ILE A 25 -6.53 3.14 -9.73
C ILE A 25 -5.97 2.95 -11.15
N ARG A 26 -5.03 2.02 -11.29
CA ARG A 26 -4.50 1.57 -12.58
C ARG A 26 -4.65 0.06 -12.69
N LYS A 27 -5.44 -0.41 -13.66
CA LYS A 27 -5.55 -1.83 -13.99
C LYS A 27 -4.33 -2.30 -14.77
N ALA A 28 -4.00 -3.58 -14.62
CA ALA A 28 -2.90 -4.22 -15.35
C ALA A 28 -1.59 -3.40 -15.30
N PHE A 29 -1.25 -2.89 -14.10
CA PHE A 29 0.01 -2.18 -13.89
C PHE A 29 1.20 -3.13 -13.91
N LEU A 30 1.01 -4.34 -13.37
CA LEU A 30 1.95 -5.46 -13.50
C LEU A 30 1.32 -6.57 -14.34
N ALA A 31 2.15 -7.27 -15.11
CA ALA A 31 1.75 -8.47 -15.82
C ALA A 31 1.61 -9.67 -14.86
N PRO A 32 0.86 -10.72 -15.22
CA PRO A 32 0.65 -11.87 -14.35
C PRO A 32 1.94 -12.59 -13.94
N ASP A 33 2.92 -12.69 -14.82
CA ASP A 33 4.23 -13.31 -14.56
C ASP A 33 5.07 -12.49 -13.59
N GLU A 34 5.03 -11.16 -13.68
CA GLU A 34 5.67 -10.26 -12.70
C GLU A 34 5.03 -10.42 -11.32
N CYS A 35 3.71 -10.52 -11.27
CA CYS A 35 2.98 -10.79 -10.03
C CYS A 35 3.38 -12.14 -9.42
N ALA A 36 3.47 -13.19 -10.25
CA ALA A 36 3.84 -14.53 -9.80
C ALA A 36 5.27 -14.57 -9.23
N ALA A 37 6.22 -13.86 -9.84
CA ALA A 37 7.58 -13.74 -9.32
C ALA A 37 7.61 -13.10 -7.92
N LEU A 38 6.84 -12.03 -7.70
CA LEU A 38 6.75 -11.39 -6.39
C LEU A 38 6.04 -12.27 -5.35
N VAL A 39 5.01 -13.02 -5.74
CA VAL A 39 4.35 -14.00 -4.87
C VAL A 39 5.34 -15.05 -4.39
N ALA A 40 6.18 -15.58 -5.28
CA ALA A 40 7.20 -16.58 -4.91
C ALA A 40 8.20 -16.02 -3.89
N LEU A 41 8.63 -14.76 -4.03
CA LEU A 41 9.52 -14.09 -3.07
C LEU A 41 8.84 -13.91 -1.71
N ILE A 42 7.55 -13.54 -1.69
CA ILE A 42 6.77 -13.41 -0.45
C ILE A 42 6.68 -14.76 0.26
N ASP A 43 6.31 -15.81 -0.47
CA ASP A 43 6.13 -17.15 0.12
C ASP A 43 7.43 -17.71 0.69
N ALA A 44 8.57 -17.39 0.09
CA ALA A 44 9.88 -17.85 0.57
C ALA A 44 10.33 -17.17 1.89
N ARG A 45 9.83 -15.96 2.20
CA ARG A 45 10.40 -15.12 3.28
C ARG A 45 9.36 -14.55 4.25
N ARG A 46 8.09 -14.93 4.12
CA ARG A 46 7.02 -14.39 4.97
C ARG A 46 7.16 -14.77 6.42
N ARG A 47 6.73 -13.88 7.29
CA ARG A 47 6.62 -14.04 8.74
C ARG A 47 5.31 -13.44 9.23
N PRO A 48 4.78 -13.81 10.40
CA PRO A 48 3.61 -13.13 10.97
C PRO A 48 3.82 -11.61 10.97
N SER A 49 2.79 -10.86 10.58
CA SER A 49 2.86 -9.40 10.57
C SER A 49 2.92 -8.85 11.98
N THR A 50 3.75 -7.82 12.16
CA THR A 50 3.77 -7.00 13.38
C THR A 50 3.08 -5.67 13.11
N LEU A 51 2.52 -5.05 14.13
CA LEU A 51 2.01 -3.68 14.10
C LEU A 51 3.11 -2.72 14.54
N ALA A 52 3.13 -1.51 13.98
CA ALA A 52 3.96 -0.44 14.49
C ALA A 52 3.42 0.02 15.86
N ASP A 53 2.10 0.14 15.98
CA ASP A 53 1.39 0.41 17.23
C ASP A 53 0.79 -0.90 17.77
N ASP A 54 1.30 -1.37 18.91
CA ASP A 54 0.75 -2.52 19.60
C ASP A 54 -0.50 -2.08 20.38
N SER A 55 -1.63 -2.04 19.67
CA SER A 55 -2.94 -1.77 20.28
C SER A 55 -3.39 -2.86 21.25
N GLY A 56 -2.59 -3.92 21.46
CA GLY A 56 -2.95 -5.10 22.25
C GLY A 56 -4.02 -6.00 21.59
N ASP A 57 -4.53 -5.62 20.41
CA ASP A 57 -5.47 -6.45 19.64
C ASP A 57 -4.71 -7.32 18.62
N GLY A 58 -4.32 -8.53 19.02
CA GLY A 58 -3.65 -9.51 18.15
C GLY A 58 -4.47 -9.90 16.91
N LEU A 59 -5.75 -9.50 16.84
CA LEU A 59 -6.63 -9.70 15.68
C LEU A 59 -6.73 -8.45 14.80
N PHE A 60 -5.97 -7.39 15.08
CA PHE A 60 -6.00 -6.16 14.29
C PHE A 60 -5.41 -6.35 12.89
N ARG A 61 -4.27 -7.05 12.80
CA ARG A 61 -3.62 -7.45 11.56
C ARG A 61 -3.21 -8.91 11.64
N THR A 62 -3.90 -9.77 10.89
CA THR A 62 -3.70 -11.22 10.95
C THR A 62 -2.90 -11.77 9.76
N SER A 63 -2.42 -10.90 8.86
CA SER A 63 -1.63 -11.26 7.69
C SER A 63 -0.23 -11.74 8.02
N GLU A 64 0.45 -12.30 7.02
CA GLU A 64 1.88 -12.49 7.01
C GLU A 64 2.55 -11.41 6.17
N THR A 65 3.82 -11.04 6.49
CA THR A 65 4.55 -9.99 5.80
C THR A 65 5.99 -10.41 5.52
N CYS A 66 6.60 -9.81 4.50
CA CYS A 66 8.04 -9.82 4.31
C CYS A 66 8.49 -8.48 3.71
N ASP A 67 9.68 -8.03 4.09
CA ASP A 67 10.33 -6.91 3.42
C ASP A 67 11.09 -7.47 2.22
N LEU A 68 10.74 -7.02 1.02
CA LEU A 68 11.32 -7.48 -0.22
C LEU A 68 12.64 -6.78 -0.48
N ASP A 69 13.67 -7.55 -0.79
CA ASP A 69 15.02 -7.04 -1.04
C ASP A 69 15.07 -6.35 -2.42
N SER A 70 15.43 -5.06 -2.44
CA SER A 70 15.57 -4.28 -3.68
C SER A 70 16.69 -4.78 -4.61
N ARG A 71 17.56 -5.68 -4.16
CA ARG A 71 18.56 -6.36 -4.98
C ARG A 71 17.96 -7.48 -5.84
N GLU A 72 16.80 -7.99 -5.49
CA GLU A 72 16.06 -8.94 -6.34
C GLU A 72 15.57 -8.24 -7.61
N ALA A 73 15.86 -8.79 -8.79
CA ALA A 73 15.56 -8.16 -10.08
C ALA A 73 14.07 -7.81 -10.24
N ALA A 74 13.16 -8.69 -9.78
CA ALA A 74 11.72 -8.44 -9.83
C ALA A 74 11.31 -7.24 -8.94
N VAL A 75 11.93 -7.08 -7.77
CA VAL A 75 11.64 -5.98 -6.85
C VAL A 75 12.19 -4.67 -7.42
N ALA A 76 13.45 -4.66 -7.88
CA ALA A 76 14.07 -3.49 -8.52
C ALA A 76 13.25 -2.99 -9.71
N ALA A 77 12.78 -3.90 -10.57
CA ALA A 77 11.95 -3.54 -11.72
C ALA A 77 10.63 -2.89 -11.33
N VAL A 78 9.96 -3.42 -10.30
CA VAL A 78 8.71 -2.85 -9.79
C VAL A 78 8.94 -1.50 -9.12
N GLU A 79 9.99 -1.32 -8.32
CA GLU A 79 10.33 -0.04 -7.70
C GLU A 79 10.60 1.04 -8.75
N ALA A 80 11.40 0.73 -9.77
CA ALA A 80 11.68 1.64 -10.89
C ALA A 80 10.40 2.04 -11.64
N ARG A 81 9.50 1.07 -11.88
CA ARG A 81 8.21 1.33 -12.56
C ARG A 81 7.28 2.19 -11.71
N ILE A 82 7.20 1.95 -10.39
CA ILE A 82 6.41 2.78 -9.47
C ILE A 82 6.95 4.22 -9.46
N ALA A 83 8.27 4.40 -9.34
CA ALA A 83 8.89 5.73 -9.36
C ALA A 83 8.64 6.47 -10.68
N ALA A 84 8.82 5.80 -11.83
CA ALA A 84 8.52 6.37 -13.14
C ALA A 84 7.03 6.74 -13.31
N PHE A 85 6.14 5.92 -12.78
CA PHE A 85 4.69 6.13 -12.86
C PHE A 85 4.23 7.29 -11.98
N THR A 86 4.65 7.33 -10.74
CA THR A 86 4.21 8.31 -9.74
C THR A 86 4.98 9.63 -9.83
N GLY A 87 6.23 9.61 -10.29
CA GLY A 87 7.17 10.73 -10.23
C GLY A 87 7.71 10.99 -8.82
N LEU A 88 7.46 10.09 -7.88
CA LEU A 88 8.01 10.17 -6.53
C LEU A 88 9.50 9.80 -6.52
N ASP A 89 10.29 10.50 -5.73
CA ASP A 89 11.72 10.21 -5.59
C ASP A 89 11.90 8.84 -4.91
N PRO A 90 12.55 7.86 -5.57
CA PRO A 90 12.74 6.53 -5.01
C PRO A 90 13.52 6.53 -3.68
N ARG A 91 14.37 7.54 -3.43
CA ARG A 91 15.10 7.69 -2.16
C ARG A 91 14.19 7.92 -0.96
N HIS A 92 12.98 8.42 -1.18
CA HIS A 92 11.97 8.63 -0.14
C HIS A 92 11.12 7.37 0.14
N GLY A 93 11.34 6.29 -0.62
CA GLY A 93 10.57 5.06 -0.51
C GLY A 93 11.06 4.14 0.60
N GLU A 94 10.15 3.71 1.50
CA GLU A 94 10.43 2.57 2.37
C GLU A 94 10.66 1.29 1.54
N PRO A 95 11.33 0.25 2.05
CA PRO A 95 11.39 -1.04 1.34
C PRO A 95 10.00 -1.53 0.93
N VAL A 96 9.90 -2.21 -0.22
CA VAL A 96 8.63 -2.81 -0.63
C VAL A 96 8.25 -3.90 0.35
N GLN A 97 7.06 -3.79 0.93
CA GLN A 97 6.53 -4.81 1.81
C GLN A 97 5.58 -5.75 1.04
N GLY A 98 5.90 -7.03 1.03
CA GLY A 98 5.02 -8.09 0.58
C GLY A 98 4.07 -8.51 1.70
N GLN A 99 2.82 -8.82 1.37
CA GLN A 99 1.81 -9.25 2.34
C GLN A 99 1.00 -10.41 1.78
N ARG A 100 0.78 -11.42 2.61
CA ARG A 100 -0.07 -12.57 2.33
C ARG A 100 -1.20 -12.65 3.34
N TYR A 101 -2.40 -12.87 2.85
CA TYR A 101 -3.61 -13.07 3.65
C TYR A 101 -4.21 -14.44 3.30
N ALA A 102 -4.18 -15.37 4.23
CA ALA A 102 -4.90 -16.64 4.13
C ALA A 102 -6.40 -16.43 4.32
N GLU A 103 -7.18 -17.47 4.08
CA GLU A 103 -8.61 -17.47 4.37
C GLU A 103 -8.88 -17.10 5.84
N GLY A 104 -9.85 -16.25 6.07
CA GLY A 104 -10.20 -15.71 7.39
C GLY A 104 -9.37 -14.49 7.82
N GLN A 105 -8.23 -14.22 7.18
CA GLN A 105 -7.35 -13.11 7.55
C GLN A 105 -7.79 -11.77 6.95
N GLU A 106 -7.48 -10.70 7.68
CA GLU A 106 -7.77 -9.32 7.33
C GLU A 106 -6.77 -8.34 7.94
N PHE A 107 -6.81 -7.08 7.52
CA PHE A 107 -6.20 -5.97 8.22
C PHE A 107 -7.28 -4.95 8.51
N LYS A 108 -7.65 -4.80 9.78
CA LYS A 108 -8.75 -3.92 10.22
C LYS A 108 -8.53 -2.48 9.76
N ALA A 109 -9.53 -1.64 9.92
CA ALA A 109 -9.49 -0.27 9.46
C ALA A 109 -8.35 0.51 10.12
N HIS A 110 -7.46 1.09 9.30
CA HIS A 110 -6.27 1.83 9.71
C HIS A 110 -5.95 2.93 8.69
N THR A 111 -5.04 3.79 9.07
CA THR A 111 -4.38 4.76 8.19
C THR A 111 -2.91 4.37 8.06
N ASP A 112 -2.27 4.78 6.95
CA ASP A 112 -0.84 4.52 6.77
C ASP A 112 0.06 5.62 7.35
N TYR A 113 -0.50 6.81 7.58
CA TYR A 113 0.23 7.86 8.28
C TYR A 113 0.33 7.55 9.78
N PHE A 114 1.34 8.06 10.43
CA PHE A 114 1.51 8.00 11.88
C PHE A 114 0.77 9.16 12.53
N GLU A 115 -0.03 8.88 13.57
CA GLU A 115 -0.81 9.91 14.23
C GLU A 115 0.11 10.93 14.93
N PRO A 116 0.03 12.23 14.57
CA PRO A 116 0.83 13.27 15.22
C PRO A 116 0.57 13.30 16.73
N GLY A 117 1.64 13.22 17.52
CA GLY A 117 1.55 13.14 18.99
C GLY A 117 1.36 11.73 19.54
N GLY A 118 1.16 10.73 18.69
CA GLY A 118 1.21 9.32 19.08
C GLY A 118 2.64 8.84 19.36
N GLY A 119 2.78 7.77 20.14
CA GLY A 119 4.10 7.20 20.48
C GLY A 119 4.93 6.80 19.27
N ASP A 120 4.26 6.27 18.25
CA ASP A 120 4.88 5.85 17.00
C ASP A 120 5.37 7.01 16.12
N PHE A 121 4.76 8.20 16.23
CA PHE A 121 5.19 9.36 15.47
C PHE A 121 6.64 9.74 15.80
N ALA A 122 6.97 9.84 17.08
CA ALA A 122 8.35 10.15 17.51
C ALA A 122 9.34 9.06 17.06
N ARG A 123 8.93 7.80 17.11
CA ARG A 123 9.78 6.66 16.73
C ARG A 123 10.06 6.57 15.24
N TYR A 124 9.03 6.74 14.40
CA TYR A 124 9.11 6.46 12.96
C TYR A 124 9.21 7.70 12.08
N CYS A 125 8.88 8.90 12.58
CA CYS A 125 8.89 10.13 11.78
C CYS A 125 10.10 11.04 12.03
N THR A 126 10.93 10.77 13.03
CA THR A 126 12.08 11.62 13.38
C THR A 126 13.07 11.76 12.22
N VAL A 127 13.44 10.67 11.57
CA VAL A 127 14.42 10.67 10.46
C VAL A 127 13.75 11.02 9.14
N SER A 128 12.83 10.19 8.65
CA SER A 128 12.30 10.29 7.29
C SER A 128 10.98 11.07 7.18
N GLY A 129 10.45 11.56 8.29
CA GLY A 129 9.18 12.29 8.31
C GLY A 129 7.96 11.39 8.14
N GLN A 130 6.83 12.00 7.85
CA GLN A 130 5.53 11.32 7.68
C GLN A 130 5.47 10.52 6.38
N ARG A 131 4.59 9.52 6.29
CA ARG A 131 4.21 8.85 5.04
C ARG A 131 3.32 9.78 4.21
N THR A 132 3.80 10.13 3.03
CA THR A 132 3.11 11.04 2.10
C THR A 132 2.20 10.29 1.13
N TRP A 133 2.72 9.24 0.49
CA TRP A 133 2.00 8.43 -0.49
C TRP A 133 2.09 6.95 -0.15
N THR A 134 1.00 6.26 -0.41
CA THR A 134 0.96 4.80 -0.43
C THR A 134 0.67 4.33 -1.84
N VAL A 135 1.45 3.36 -2.30
CA VAL A 135 1.20 2.60 -3.53
C VAL A 135 1.02 1.14 -3.14
N MET A 136 -0.14 0.57 -3.44
CA MET A 136 -0.48 -0.83 -3.20
C MET A 136 -0.80 -1.53 -4.51
N ILE A 137 -0.30 -2.75 -4.70
CA ILE A 137 -0.58 -3.53 -5.90
C ILE A 137 -1.11 -4.91 -5.48
N TYR A 138 -2.26 -5.31 -6.04
CA TYR A 138 -2.74 -6.67 -5.93
C TYR A 138 -1.92 -7.58 -6.84
N LEU A 139 -1.36 -8.66 -6.30
CA LEU A 139 -0.58 -9.63 -7.07
C LEU A 139 -1.43 -10.79 -7.58
N ASN A 140 -2.59 -10.99 -6.98
CA ASN A 140 -3.54 -12.00 -7.40
C ASN A 140 -4.98 -11.59 -7.05
N GLU A 141 -5.92 -12.42 -7.45
CA GLU A 141 -7.34 -12.32 -7.15
C GLU A 141 -7.76 -13.55 -6.32
N PRO A 142 -8.10 -13.38 -5.02
CA PRO A 142 -8.63 -14.47 -4.21
C PRO A 142 -10.01 -14.89 -4.73
N ALA A 143 -10.40 -16.15 -4.53
CA ALA A 143 -11.67 -16.66 -4.99
C ALA A 143 -12.90 -15.96 -4.36
N ALA A 144 -12.76 -15.35 -3.17
CA ALA A 144 -13.77 -14.48 -2.58
C ALA A 144 -13.19 -13.59 -1.47
N GLY A 145 -13.71 -12.37 -1.36
CA GLY A 145 -13.31 -11.40 -0.34
C GLY A 145 -12.01 -10.66 -0.68
N GLY A 146 -11.27 -10.20 0.33
CA GLY A 146 -9.95 -9.55 0.18
C GLY A 146 -9.96 -8.14 -0.41
N ALA A 147 -11.10 -7.50 -0.59
CA ALA A 147 -11.20 -6.13 -1.12
C ALA A 147 -10.53 -5.11 -0.19
N THR A 148 -10.16 -3.95 -0.72
CA THR A 148 -9.74 -2.79 0.07
C THR A 148 -10.87 -1.77 0.09
N ARG A 149 -11.32 -1.41 1.31
CA ARG A 149 -12.43 -0.47 1.51
C ARG A 149 -11.95 0.80 2.19
N PHE A 150 -12.04 1.93 1.50
CA PHE A 150 -11.87 3.27 2.06
C PHE A 150 -13.18 3.68 2.73
N LYS A 151 -13.18 3.76 4.06
CA LYS A 151 -14.43 3.86 4.85
C LYS A 151 -15.10 5.22 4.71
N THR A 152 -14.33 6.31 4.78
CA THR A 152 -14.83 7.69 4.80
C THR A 152 -15.41 8.16 3.48
N ILE A 153 -14.97 7.57 2.35
CA ILE A 153 -15.46 7.87 1.01
C ILE A 153 -16.33 6.74 0.44
N ALA A 154 -16.66 5.73 1.28
CA ALA A 154 -17.48 4.57 0.92
C ALA A 154 -17.03 3.84 -0.35
N LYS A 155 -15.72 3.88 -0.68
CA LYS A 155 -15.17 3.24 -1.89
C LYS A 155 -14.60 1.86 -1.54
N THR A 156 -15.08 0.84 -2.24
CA THR A 156 -14.51 -0.51 -2.19
C THR A 156 -13.86 -0.84 -3.52
N VAL A 157 -12.60 -1.32 -3.48
CA VAL A 157 -11.84 -1.76 -4.65
C VAL A 157 -11.61 -3.27 -4.54
N GLN A 158 -12.08 -4.00 -5.54
CA GLN A 158 -11.90 -5.46 -5.62
C GLN A 158 -10.47 -5.79 -6.06
N PRO A 159 -9.88 -6.88 -5.51
CA PRO A 159 -8.63 -7.45 -6.02
C PRO A 159 -8.75 -7.78 -7.52
N GLU A 160 -7.69 -7.51 -8.26
CA GLU A 160 -7.52 -7.91 -9.65
C GLU A 160 -6.01 -7.99 -9.87
N THR A 161 -5.52 -9.07 -10.47
CA THR A 161 -4.08 -9.28 -10.67
C THR A 161 -3.43 -8.10 -11.39
N GLY A 162 -2.35 -7.59 -10.83
CA GLY A 162 -1.61 -6.45 -11.36
C GLY A 162 -2.27 -5.08 -11.18
N LYS A 163 -3.40 -4.98 -10.47
CA LYS A 163 -4.08 -3.70 -10.22
C LYS A 163 -3.35 -2.89 -9.14
N LEU A 164 -3.02 -1.65 -9.48
CA LEU A 164 -2.40 -0.68 -8.58
C LEU A 164 -3.45 0.29 -8.02
N LEU A 165 -3.31 0.60 -6.73
CA LEU A 165 -3.93 1.72 -6.05
C LEU A 165 -2.84 2.67 -5.56
N ALA A 166 -3.04 3.99 -5.72
CA ALA A 166 -2.16 5.00 -5.13
C ALA A 166 -3.00 6.07 -4.45
N TRP A 167 -2.62 6.47 -3.23
CA TRP A 167 -3.33 7.53 -2.52
C TRP A 167 -2.38 8.42 -1.72
N ASN A 168 -2.80 9.69 -1.60
CA ASN A 168 -2.08 10.68 -0.80
C ASN A 168 -2.53 10.60 0.66
N ASN A 169 -1.60 10.34 1.57
CA ASN A 169 -1.84 10.28 3.01
C ASN A 169 -1.97 11.65 3.67
N LEU A 170 -1.60 12.71 2.96
CA LEU A 170 -1.64 14.07 3.47
C LEU A 170 -2.66 14.91 2.69
N ARG A 171 -3.12 15.97 3.31
CA ARG A 171 -3.89 17.05 2.67
C ARG A 171 -2.94 18.06 2.04
N ALA A 172 -3.47 19.00 1.27
CA ALA A 172 -2.70 20.07 0.66
C ALA A 172 -1.96 20.96 1.68
N ASP A 173 -2.47 21.04 2.91
CA ASP A 173 -1.84 21.77 4.02
C ASP A 173 -0.76 20.97 4.77
N GLY A 174 -0.41 19.76 4.27
CA GLY A 174 0.58 18.86 4.86
C GLY A 174 0.08 18.05 6.06
N ARG A 175 -1.15 18.26 6.52
CA ARG A 175 -1.71 17.48 7.63
C ARG A 175 -2.17 16.10 7.20
N PRO A 176 -2.14 15.11 8.10
CA PRO A 176 -2.69 13.79 7.84
C PRO A 176 -4.14 13.82 7.35
N ASN A 177 -4.45 13.00 6.36
CA ASN A 177 -5.77 12.92 5.77
C ASN A 177 -6.55 11.74 6.35
N VAL A 178 -7.43 12.01 7.31
CA VAL A 178 -8.29 11.00 7.95
C VAL A 178 -9.18 10.23 6.96
N ASN A 179 -9.38 10.77 5.75
CA ASN A 179 -10.15 10.11 4.71
C ASN A 179 -9.41 8.94 4.05
N THR A 180 -8.14 8.75 4.37
CA THR A 180 -7.36 7.56 3.96
C THR A 180 -7.68 6.32 4.80
N LEU A 181 -8.54 6.43 5.83
CA LEU A 181 -8.95 5.29 6.65
C LEU A 181 -9.47 4.16 5.77
N HIS A 182 -8.71 3.07 5.70
CA HIS A 182 -9.02 1.94 4.84
C HIS A 182 -8.92 0.60 5.58
N HIS A 183 -9.56 -0.41 5.02
CA HIS A 183 -9.68 -1.75 5.57
C HIS A 183 -9.31 -2.77 4.50
N GLY A 184 -8.31 -3.59 4.76
CA GLY A 184 -8.04 -4.81 4.01
C GLY A 184 -9.01 -5.90 4.42
N MET A 185 -10.16 -5.97 3.74
CA MET A 185 -11.29 -6.83 4.11
C MET A 185 -10.91 -8.30 4.12
N LYS A 186 -11.61 -9.06 4.95
CA LYS A 186 -11.39 -10.50 5.13
C LYS A 186 -11.38 -11.27 3.82
N VAL A 187 -10.38 -12.11 3.64
CA VAL A 187 -10.35 -13.12 2.59
C VAL A 187 -11.33 -14.23 2.98
N ARG A 188 -12.32 -14.47 2.15
CA ARG A 188 -13.39 -15.46 2.43
C ARG A 188 -13.07 -16.83 1.86
N ARG A 189 -12.32 -16.87 0.73
CA ARG A 189 -11.88 -18.10 0.09
C ARG A 189 -10.61 -17.87 -0.73
N GLY A 190 -9.63 -18.74 -0.57
CA GLY A 190 -8.34 -18.67 -1.23
C GLY A 190 -7.33 -17.83 -0.48
N THR A 191 -6.34 -17.31 -1.18
CA THR A 191 -5.26 -16.51 -0.60
C THR A 191 -5.12 -15.20 -1.38
N LYS A 192 -4.87 -14.09 -0.68
CA LYS A 192 -4.61 -12.79 -1.28
C LYS A 192 -3.14 -12.41 -1.07
N TYR A 193 -2.52 -11.89 -2.13
CA TYR A 193 -1.18 -11.32 -2.08
C TYR A 193 -1.21 -9.87 -2.57
N ILE A 194 -0.51 -9.01 -1.86
CA ILE A 194 -0.27 -7.62 -2.26
C ILE A 194 1.18 -7.23 -1.99
N ILE A 195 1.63 -6.18 -2.64
CA ILE A 195 2.78 -5.40 -2.22
C ILE A 195 2.34 -3.99 -1.87
N THR A 196 3.05 -3.37 -0.92
CA THR A 196 2.85 -1.97 -0.54
C THR A 196 4.18 -1.25 -0.51
N LYS A 197 4.22 -0.06 -1.11
CA LYS A 197 5.34 0.87 -1.08
C LYS A 197 4.85 2.17 -0.46
N TRP A 198 5.49 2.60 0.64
CA TRP A 198 5.24 3.88 1.26
C TRP A 198 6.34 4.86 0.90
N TYR A 199 5.97 6.11 0.68
CA TYR A 199 6.90 7.20 0.45
C TYR A 199 6.83 8.18 1.62
N ARG A 200 7.99 8.73 1.98
CA ARG A 200 8.19 9.58 3.14
C ARG A 200 8.42 11.04 2.71
N GLU A 201 8.35 11.96 3.66
CA GLU A 201 8.64 13.38 3.42
C GLU A 201 10.12 13.63 3.09
N ARG A 202 11.02 12.84 3.65
CA ARG A 202 12.47 12.92 3.49
C ARG A 202 13.03 11.55 3.08
N PRO A 203 14.28 11.50 2.59
CA PRO A 203 14.91 10.23 2.24
C PRO A 203 14.80 9.18 3.36
N TRP A 204 14.58 7.95 2.95
CA TRP A 204 14.55 6.78 3.83
C TRP A 204 15.98 6.30 4.10
N GLY A 205 16.37 6.17 5.39
CA GLY A 205 17.70 5.73 5.80
C GLY A 205 18.09 6.32 7.12
#